data_9813d359b466a279e55ed3b6654ee9a3
#
_entry.id   9813d359b466a279e55ed3b6654ee9a3
#
_cell.length_a   1.000
_cell.length_b   1.000
_cell.length_c   1.000
_cell.angle_alpha   90.00
_cell.angle_beta   90.00
_cell.angle_gamma   90.00
#
_symmetry.space_group_name_H-M   'P 1'
#
loop_
_entity.id
_entity.type
_entity.pdbx_description
1 polymer ?
#
loop_
_entity_poly.entity_id
_entity_poly.type
_entity_poly.pdbx_seq_one_letter_code
_entity_poly.pdbx_strand_id
1 'polypeptide(L)'
;MRINNIDIDNAAAFADEVKKDKIKALKTKRVEGNWNLENGKVQFSAVLEHPKGSTVIESDGPSFMGGSGIKPDPVQYCLFGLAACYAQTFASIAAEKGMGLSKLKVVAENKVNLSKPLGLGNEPVVEGVKITVDASAKNKSNLDEIKNLAGQRCPGVYCLTNPIKLDVEMSKQ
;
A
#
# COMPACT_ATOMS: atom_id res chain seq x y z
N MET A 1 -15.26 -10.38 18.08
CA MET A 1 -13.94 -10.53 18.79
C MET A 1 -12.82 -9.84 17.99
N ARG A 2 -11.86 -9.18 18.66
CA ARG A 2 -10.71 -8.54 17.96
C ARG A 2 -9.38 -9.17 18.34
N ILE A 3 -8.58 -9.52 17.34
CA ILE A 3 -7.18 -9.97 17.48
C ILE A 3 -6.33 -9.10 16.55
N ASN A 4 -5.19 -8.58 17.03
CA ASN A 4 -4.29 -7.69 16.27
C ASN A 4 -5.00 -6.46 15.67
N ASN A 5 -6.01 -5.93 16.36
CA ASN A 5 -6.89 -4.88 15.86
C ASN A 5 -7.75 -5.26 14.63
N ILE A 6 -7.83 -6.56 14.29
CA ILE A 6 -8.71 -7.10 13.25
C ILE A 6 -10.00 -7.61 13.88
N ASP A 7 -11.15 -7.19 13.35
CA ASP A 7 -12.47 -7.72 13.73
C ASP A 7 -12.70 -9.04 12.99
N ILE A 8 -12.51 -10.16 13.71
CA ILE A 8 -12.57 -11.50 13.13
C ILE A 8 -13.99 -11.88 12.73
N ASP A 9 -14.98 -11.47 13.50
CA ASP A 9 -16.37 -11.83 13.23
C ASP A 9 -16.84 -11.17 11.92
N ASN A 10 -16.49 -9.89 11.71
CA ASN A 10 -16.79 -9.21 10.46
C ASN A 10 -16.02 -9.79 9.27
N ALA A 11 -14.75 -10.15 9.48
CA ALA A 11 -13.95 -10.77 8.42
C ALA A 11 -14.50 -12.15 8.02
N ALA A 12 -14.91 -12.97 8.99
CA ALA A 12 -15.52 -14.27 8.75
C ALA A 12 -16.88 -14.14 8.04
N ALA A 13 -17.74 -13.22 8.48
CA ALA A 13 -19.03 -12.95 7.84
C ALA A 13 -18.85 -12.55 6.37
N PHE A 14 -17.89 -11.66 6.08
CA PHE A 14 -17.59 -11.27 4.69
C PHE A 14 -17.05 -12.44 3.87
N ALA A 15 -16.18 -13.28 4.45
CA ALA A 15 -15.68 -14.48 3.78
C ALA A 15 -16.84 -15.45 3.43
N ASP A 16 -17.83 -15.61 4.31
CA ASP A 16 -18.99 -16.45 4.05
C ASP A 16 -19.94 -15.86 2.99
N GLU A 17 -20.02 -14.53 2.91
CA GLU A 17 -20.72 -13.87 1.80
C GLU A 17 -20.03 -14.14 0.46
N VAL A 18 -18.69 -14.04 0.42
CA VAL A 18 -17.90 -14.30 -0.79
C VAL A 18 -17.96 -15.76 -1.22
N LYS A 19 -18.05 -16.72 -0.27
CA LYS A 19 -18.26 -18.14 -0.60
C LYS A 19 -19.58 -18.36 -1.32
N LYS A 20 -20.63 -17.64 -0.92
CA LYS A 20 -21.97 -17.73 -1.54
C LYS A 20 -22.04 -17.00 -2.87
N ASP A 21 -21.35 -15.88 -2.98
CA ASP A 21 -21.31 -15.04 -4.18
C ASP A 21 -19.94 -14.42 -4.38
N LYS A 22 -19.15 -14.98 -5.31
CA LYS A 22 -17.79 -14.55 -5.60
C LYS A 22 -17.68 -13.12 -6.12
N ILE A 23 -18.76 -12.57 -6.70
CA ILE A 23 -18.79 -11.17 -7.19
C ILE A 23 -18.60 -10.19 -6.04
N LYS A 24 -19.05 -10.54 -4.84
CA LYS A 24 -18.86 -9.73 -3.62
C LYS A 24 -17.39 -9.49 -3.24
N ALA A 25 -16.47 -10.32 -3.71
CA ALA A 25 -15.03 -10.11 -3.53
C ALA A 25 -14.48 -8.95 -4.37
N LEU A 26 -15.14 -8.59 -5.46
CA LEU A 26 -14.70 -7.51 -6.35
C LEU A 26 -14.98 -6.14 -5.71
N LYS A 27 -13.93 -5.36 -5.50
CA LYS A 27 -14.02 -4.01 -4.91
C LYS A 27 -13.20 -3.04 -5.74
N THR A 28 -13.84 -1.97 -6.21
CA THR A 28 -13.13 -0.86 -6.86
C THR A 28 -12.56 0.07 -5.80
N LYS A 29 -11.31 0.48 -6.00
CA LYS A 29 -10.65 1.55 -5.24
C LYS A 29 -10.33 2.69 -6.18
N ARG A 30 -10.54 3.92 -5.73
CA ARG A 30 -10.30 5.12 -6.52
C ARG A 30 -9.65 6.18 -5.67
N VAL A 31 -8.70 6.88 -6.25
CA VAL A 31 -8.13 8.11 -5.72
C VAL A 31 -8.25 9.15 -6.82
N GLU A 32 -8.72 10.33 -6.49
CA GLU A 32 -8.76 11.48 -7.37
C GLU A 32 -8.03 12.64 -6.71
N GLY A 33 -7.15 13.28 -7.44
CA GLY A 33 -6.38 14.39 -6.93
C GLY A 33 -6.05 15.39 -8.01
N ASN A 34 -5.63 16.58 -7.57
CA ASN A 34 -5.34 17.71 -8.44
C ASN A 34 -3.89 18.15 -8.26
N TRP A 35 -3.27 18.47 -9.39
CA TRP A 35 -2.00 19.16 -9.40
C TRP A 35 -2.23 20.67 -9.22
N ASN A 36 -1.49 21.29 -8.31
CA ASN A 36 -1.55 22.73 -8.09
C ASN A 36 -0.51 23.43 -9.00
N LEU A 37 -0.98 24.37 -9.78
CA LEU A 37 -0.17 25.14 -10.73
C LEU A 37 0.43 26.42 -10.11
N GLU A 38 0.06 26.76 -8.87
CA GLU A 38 0.57 27.95 -8.19
C GLU A 38 1.98 27.69 -7.62
N ASN A 39 2.90 28.66 -7.86
CA ASN A 39 4.25 28.57 -7.35
C ASN A 39 4.29 28.60 -5.82
N GLY A 40 5.15 27.75 -5.23
CA GLY A 40 5.37 27.70 -3.78
C GLY A 40 4.25 26.99 -2.99
N LYS A 41 3.28 26.40 -3.66
CA LYS A 41 2.25 25.56 -3.05
C LYS A 41 2.61 24.09 -3.14
N VAL A 42 1.95 23.28 -2.32
CA VAL A 42 2.02 21.82 -2.41
C VAL A 42 1.61 21.38 -3.81
N GLN A 43 2.40 20.54 -4.47
CA GLN A 43 2.22 20.21 -5.88
C GLN A 43 0.99 19.35 -6.16
N PHE A 44 0.67 18.37 -5.29
CA PHE A 44 -0.46 17.47 -5.51
C PHE A 44 -1.25 17.24 -4.22
N SER A 45 -2.56 17.22 -4.33
CA SER A 45 -3.45 16.89 -3.21
C SER A 45 -4.61 16.01 -3.65
N ALA A 46 -5.03 15.13 -2.76
CA ALA A 46 -6.19 14.25 -2.94
C ALA A 46 -6.99 14.14 -1.64
N VAL A 47 -8.30 13.92 -1.76
CA VAL A 47 -9.17 13.59 -0.64
C VAL A 47 -9.48 12.10 -0.69
N LEU A 48 -9.13 11.37 0.37
CA LEU A 48 -9.46 9.97 0.52
C LEU A 48 -10.71 9.81 1.40
N GLU A 49 -11.78 9.33 0.79
CA GLU A 49 -13.02 9.01 1.49
C GLU A 49 -12.92 7.69 2.27
N HIS A 50 -13.49 7.65 3.47
CA HIS A 50 -13.61 6.45 4.27
C HIS A 50 -14.93 6.47 5.08
N PRO A 51 -15.43 5.34 5.64
CA PRO A 51 -16.77 5.25 6.24
C PRO A 51 -17.04 6.23 7.40
N LYS A 52 -16.02 6.82 7.99
CA LYS A 52 -16.15 7.77 9.12
C LYS A 52 -15.74 9.20 8.79
N GLY A 53 -15.53 9.51 7.50
CA GLY A 53 -15.11 10.83 7.06
C GLY A 53 -14.16 10.81 5.88
N SER A 54 -13.26 11.77 5.82
CA SER A 54 -12.25 11.89 4.77
C SER A 54 -10.90 12.31 5.35
N THR A 55 -9.85 12.05 4.58
CA THR A 55 -8.48 12.47 4.90
C THR A 55 -7.86 13.14 3.70
N VAL A 56 -7.33 14.34 3.86
CA VAL A 56 -6.55 15.02 2.83
C VAL A 56 -5.13 14.47 2.84
N ILE A 57 -4.66 14.05 1.67
CA ILE A 57 -3.27 13.65 1.44
C ILE A 57 -2.63 14.65 0.50
N GLU A 58 -1.44 15.10 0.84
CA GLU A 58 -0.68 16.07 0.07
C GLU A 58 0.71 15.52 -0.23
N SER A 59 1.18 15.72 -1.45
CA SER A 59 2.50 15.26 -1.90
C SER A 59 3.25 16.39 -2.61
N ASP A 60 4.56 16.42 -2.39
CA ASP A 60 5.43 17.39 -3.06
C ASP A 60 6.71 16.69 -3.52
N GLY A 61 7.18 17.04 -4.69
CA GLY A 61 8.41 16.48 -5.23
C GLY A 61 9.62 16.91 -4.39
N PRO A 62 10.68 16.09 -4.36
CA PRO A 62 11.91 16.49 -3.71
C PRO A 62 12.57 17.68 -4.43
N SER A 63 13.30 18.52 -3.70
CA SER A 63 13.87 19.78 -4.24
C SER A 63 14.80 19.55 -5.43
N PHE A 64 15.57 18.45 -5.44
CA PHE A 64 16.43 18.10 -6.55
C PHE A 64 15.68 17.68 -7.83
N MET A 65 14.38 17.43 -7.75
CA MET A 65 13.47 17.19 -8.90
C MET A 65 12.56 18.38 -9.19
N GLY A 66 12.83 19.54 -8.62
CA GLY A 66 12.07 20.78 -8.85
C GLY A 66 10.84 20.96 -7.98
N GLY A 67 10.63 20.11 -6.97
CA GLY A 67 9.64 20.34 -5.93
C GLY A 67 10.14 21.24 -4.81
N SER A 68 9.29 21.58 -3.87
CA SER A 68 9.67 22.36 -2.67
C SER A 68 10.06 21.46 -1.50
N GLY A 69 9.74 20.17 -1.55
CA GLY A 69 10.04 19.18 -0.49
C GLY A 69 9.30 19.43 0.82
N ILE A 70 8.16 20.12 0.78
CA ILE A 70 7.40 20.49 2.00
C ILE A 70 6.39 19.41 2.43
N LYS A 71 6.23 18.36 1.64
CA LYS A 71 5.41 17.18 1.94
C LYS A 71 6.15 15.91 1.53
N PRO A 72 5.71 14.72 1.99
CA PRO A 72 6.27 13.47 1.51
C PRO A 72 6.20 13.36 -0.02
N ASP A 73 7.22 12.78 -0.63
CA ASP A 73 7.25 12.60 -2.07
C ASP A 73 6.33 11.45 -2.55
N PRO A 74 5.95 11.42 -3.85
CA PRO A 74 5.05 10.40 -4.38
C PRO A 74 5.57 8.96 -4.18
N VAL A 75 6.88 8.73 -4.23
CA VAL A 75 7.47 7.39 -4.05
C VAL A 75 7.32 6.93 -2.60
N GLN A 76 7.43 7.85 -1.62
CA GLN A 76 7.16 7.54 -0.22
C GLN A 76 5.70 7.11 -0.01
N TYR A 77 4.73 7.71 -0.71
CA TYR A 77 3.34 7.27 -0.65
C TYR A 77 3.11 5.88 -1.27
N CYS A 78 3.81 5.55 -2.36
CA CYS A 78 3.80 4.19 -2.91
C CYS A 78 4.33 3.18 -1.89
N LEU A 79 5.44 3.49 -1.22
CA LEU A 79 6.03 2.64 -0.18
C LEU A 79 5.16 2.56 1.07
N PHE A 80 4.52 3.66 1.49
CA PHE A 80 3.56 3.66 2.58
C PHE A 80 2.37 2.74 2.28
N GLY A 81 1.78 2.84 1.09
CA GLY A 81 0.69 1.98 0.66
C GLY A 81 1.08 0.51 0.66
N LEU A 82 2.27 0.18 0.15
CA LEU A 82 2.82 -1.17 0.15
C LEU A 82 3.03 -1.70 1.58
N ALA A 83 3.68 -0.92 2.45
CA ALA A 83 3.94 -1.32 3.83
C ALA A 83 2.65 -1.53 4.62
N ALA A 84 1.69 -0.61 4.50
CA ALA A 84 0.39 -0.69 5.16
C ALA A 84 -0.42 -1.90 4.67
N CYS A 85 -0.46 -2.14 3.35
CA CYS A 85 -1.14 -3.28 2.75
C CYS A 85 -0.54 -4.61 3.24
N TYR A 86 0.79 -4.72 3.26
CA TYR A 86 1.47 -5.91 3.75
C TYR A 86 1.24 -6.14 5.25
N ALA A 87 1.35 -5.08 6.07
CA ALA A 87 1.11 -5.15 7.51
C ALA A 87 -0.33 -5.59 7.83
N GLN A 88 -1.32 -5.03 7.13
CA GLN A 88 -2.71 -5.43 7.27
C GLN A 88 -2.92 -6.91 6.90
N THR A 89 -2.35 -7.36 5.79
CA THR A 89 -2.45 -8.76 5.35
C THR A 89 -1.80 -9.69 6.37
N PHE A 90 -0.61 -9.36 6.86
CA PHE A 90 0.10 -10.12 7.89
C PHE A 90 -0.73 -10.22 9.19
N ALA A 91 -1.22 -9.09 9.70
CA ALA A 91 -2.03 -9.03 10.91
C ALA A 91 -3.35 -9.81 10.78
N SER A 92 -3.99 -9.74 9.61
CA SER A 92 -5.22 -10.46 9.32
C SER A 92 -5.02 -11.97 9.30
N ILE A 93 -3.95 -12.47 8.65
CA ILE A 93 -3.62 -13.90 8.62
C ILE A 93 -3.27 -14.41 10.02
N ALA A 94 -2.49 -13.63 10.78
CA ALA A 94 -2.18 -13.97 12.17
C ALA A 94 -3.46 -14.06 13.02
N ALA A 95 -4.40 -13.11 12.85
CA ALA A 95 -5.68 -13.11 13.55
C ALA A 95 -6.58 -14.28 13.13
N GLU A 96 -6.65 -14.61 11.83
CA GLU A 96 -7.35 -15.78 11.29
C GLU A 96 -6.88 -17.09 11.95
N LYS A 97 -5.58 -17.19 12.23
CA LYS A 97 -4.98 -18.33 12.93
C LYS A 97 -5.03 -18.24 14.47
N GLY A 98 -5.73 -17.26 15.03
CA GLY A 98 -5.82 -17.03 16.47
C GLY A 98 -4.51 -16.54 17.12
N MET A 99 -3.56 -16.09 16.31
CA MET A 99 -2.24 -15.65 16.78
C MET A 99 -2.26 -14.18 17.21
N GLY A 100 -2.12 -13.93 18.50
CA GLY A 100 -1.94 -12.58 19.06
C GLY A 100 -0.51 -12.09 18.86
N LEU A 101 -0.34 -11.01 18.11
CA LEU A 101 0.94 -10.34 17.94
C LEU A 101 1.22 -9.40 19.14
N SER A 102 2.46 -9.31 19.56
CA SER A 102 2.94 -8.31 20.52
C SER A 102 3.67 -7.17 19.83
N LYS A 103 4.14 -7.41 18.60
CA LYS A 103 4.81 -6.40 17.75
C LYS A 103 4.58 -6.72 16.30
N LEU A 104 4.37 -5.69 15.50
CA LEU A 104 4.44 -5.74 14.03
C LEU A 104 4.94 -4.41 13.50
N LYS A 105 6.14 -4.41 12.93
CA LYS A 105 6.73 -3.30 12.21
C LYS A 105 7.08 -3.77 10.81
N VAL A 106 6.68 -3.00 9.82
CA VAL A 106 6.99 -3.25 8.41
C VAL A 106 7.75 -2.06 7.86
N VAL A 107 8.87 -2.34 7.21
CA VAL A 107 9.66 -1.37 6.46
C VAL A 107 9.58 -1.76 5.00
N ALA A 108 9.17 -0.83 4.14
CA ALA A 108 9.25 -0.95 2.69
C ALA A 108 10.28 0.05 2.19
N GLU A 109 11.23 -0.42 1.40
CA GLU A 109 12.29 0.39 0.82
C GLU A 109 12.49 0.04 -0.65
N ASN A 110 12.87 1.01 -1.46
CA ASN A 110 13.26 0.80 -2.84
C ASN A 110 14.51 1.59 -3.18
N LYS A 111 15.15 1.21 -4.29
CA LYS A 111 16.23 1.95 -4.90
C LYS A 111 15.76 2.48 -6.24
N VAL A 112 15.70 3.81 -6.35
CA VAL A 112 15.23 4.51 -7.55
C VAL A 112 16.42 5.04 -8.34
N ASN A 113 16.43 4.77 -9.66
CA ASN A 113 17.37 5.34 -10.60
C ASN A 113 16.66 6.46 -11.39
N LEU A 114 17.15 7.67 -11.27
CA LEU A 114 16.52 8.84 -11.88
C LEU A 114 17.02 9.14 -13.29
N SER A 115 17.98 8.36 -13.85
CA SER A 115 18.50 8.58 -15.20
C SER A 115 17.38 8.61 -16.25
N LYS A 116 16.52 7.62 -16.23
CA LYS A 116 15.40 7.53 -17.17
C LYS A 116 14.32 8.60 -16.96
N PRO A 117 13.85 8.89 -15.73
CA PRO A 117 12.94 10.01 -15.47
C PRO A 117 13.48 11.36 -15.92
N LEU A 118 14.79 11.56 -15.87
CA LEU A 118 15.46 12.78 -16.32
C LEU A 118 15.80 12.78 -17.83
N GLY A 119 15.50 11.72 -18.56
CA GLY A 119 15.83 11.60 -19.98
C GLY A 119 17.32 11.39 -20.26
N LEU A 120 18.11 10.93 -19.26
CA LEU A 120 19.55 10.78 -19.33
C LEU A 120 20.02 9.33 -19.56
N GLY A 121 19.09 8.36 -19.54
CA GLY A 121 19.41 6.93 -19.69
C GLY A 121 18.18 6.08 -19.88
N ASN A 122 18.39 4.75 -20.00
CA ASN A 122 17.32 3.77 -20.19
C ASN A 122 17.29 2.68 -19.08
N GLU A 123 18.06 2.88 -18.02
CA GLU A 123 18.13 1.96 -16.89
C GLU A 123 16.77 1.80 -16.21
N PRO A 124 16.51 0.67 -15.54
CA PRO A 124 15.29 0.49 -14.76
C PRO A 124 15.10 1.61 -13.74
N VAL A 125 13.91 2.21 -13.73
CA VAL A 125 13.58 3.31 -12.79
C VAL A 125 13.59 2.83 -11.34
N VAL A 126 13.19 1.59 -11.11
CA VAL A 126 13.24 0.94 -9.79
C VAL A 126 14.08 -0.33 -9.92
N GLU A 127 15.21 -0.38 -9.23
CA GLU A 127 16.13 -1.53 -9.28
C GLU A 127 15.67 -2.68 -8.39
N GLY A 128 14.86 -2.40 -7.37
CA GLY A 128 14.33 -3.41 -6.46
C GLY A 128 13.49 -2.78 -5.36
N VAL A 129 12.63 -3.61 -4.79
CA VAL A 129 11.81 -3.26 -3.62
C VAL A 129 12.05 -4.33 -2.55
N LYS A 130 12.28 -3.90 -1.31
CA LYS A 130 12.46 -4.80 -0.16
C LYS A 130 11.44 -4.50 0.91
N ILE A 131 10.83 -5.55 1.44
CA ILE A 131 9.98 -5.48 2.63
C ILE A 131 10.70 -6.20 3.77
N THR A 132 10.91 -5.51 4.88
CA THR A 132 11.43 -6.09 6.12
C THR A 132 10.34 -6.10 7.16
N VAL A 133 10.11 -7.27 7.77
CA VAL A 133 9.09 -7.46 8.81
C VAL A 133 9.78 -7.76 10.13
N ASP A 134 9.48 -6.95 11.15
CA ASP A 134 9.88 -7.20 12.53
C ASP A 134 8.59 -7.46 13.33
N ALA A 135 8.37 -8.74 13.64
CA ALA A 135 7.15 -9.19 14.30
C ALA A 135 7.48 -10.12 15.47
N SER A 136 6.64 -10.04 16.51
CA SER A 136 6.69 -10.94 17.66
C SER A 136 5.27 -11.39 18.02
N ALA A 137 5.12 -12.63 18.43
CA ALA A 137 3.87 -13.19 18.90
C ALA A 137 3.88 -13.46 20.40
N LYS A 138 2.73 -13.44 21.05
CA LYS A 138 2.57 -13.73 22.49
C LYS A 138 2.87 -15.18 22.83
N ASN A 139 2.67 -16.10 21.89
CA ASN A 139 2.92 -17.54 22.02
C ASN A 139 3.96 -17.99 20.99
N LYS A 140 4.62 -19.16 21.21
CA LYS A 140 5.46 -19.79 20.20
C LYS A 140 4.65 -20.07 18.95
N SER A 141 4.95 -19.38 17.86
CA SER A 141 4.15 -19.36 16.63
C SER A 141 5.07 -19.30 15.42
N ASN A 142 4.64 -19.90 14.32
CA ASN A 142 5.38 -19.89 13.06
C ASN A 142 5.15 -18.57 12.30
N LEU A 143 5.89 -17.51 12.66
CA LEU A 143 5.81 -16.21 11.98
C LEU A 143 6.29 -16.26 10.52
N ASP A 144 7.18 -17.21 10.18
CA ASP A 144 7.62 -17.40 8.79
C ASP A 144 6.49 -17.91 7.89
N GLU A 145 5.61 -18.76 8.39
CA GLU A 145 4.43 -19.17 7.66
C GLU A 145 3.52 -17.97 7.38
N ILE A 146 3.28 -17.11 8.40
CA ILE A 146 2.47 -15.89 8.22
C ILE A 146 3.12 -14.96 7.19
N LYS A 147 4.42 -14.75 7.26
CA LYS A 147 5.18 -13.94 6.31
C LYS A 147 5.01 -14.45 4.88
N ASN A 148 5.12 -15.75 4.65
CA ASN A 148 4.99 -16.36 3.33
C ASN A 148 3.56 -16.22 2.79
N LEU A 149 2.55 -16.50 3.62
CA LEU A 149 1.14 -16.31 3.26
C LEU A 149 0.82 -14.84 2.98
N ALA A 150 1.36 -13.91 3.77
CA ALA A 150 1.19 -12.48 3.54
C ALA A 150 1.79 -12.06 2.19
N GLY A 151 2.97 -12.56 1.83
CA GLY A 151 3.55 -12.34 0.51
C GLY A 151 2.66 -12.82 -0.64
N GLN A 152 2.00 -13.96 -0.47
CA GLN A 152 1.10 -14.52 -1.49
C GLN A 152 -0.25 -13.80 -1.60
N ARG A 153 -0.78 -13.27 -0.47
CA ARG A 153 -2.15 -12.72 -0.39
C ARG A 153 -2.20 -11.20 -0.43
N CYS A 154 -1.05 -10.51 -0.31
CA CYS A 154 -1.01 -9.04 -0.29
C CYS A 154 -1.22 -8.45 -1.68
N PRO A 155 -2.28 -7.63 -1.90
CA PRO A 155 -2.49 -6.96 -3.18
C PRO A 155 -1.31 -6.08 -3.60
N GLY A 156 -0.66 -5.38 -2.66
CA GLY A 156 0.51 -4.55 -2.96
C GLY A 156 1.70 -5.37 -3.48
N VAL A 157 1.96 -6.55 -2.90
CA VAL A 157 2.98 -7.49 -3.41
C VAL A 157 2.58 -8.04 -4.76
N TYR A 158 1.31 -8.40 -4.95
CA TYR A 158 0.80 -8.88 -6.23
C TYR A 158 1.08 -7.89 -7.36
N CYS A 159 0.84 -6.59 -7.13
CA CYS A 159 1.11 -5.52 -8.12
C CYS A 159 2.59 -5.43 -8.52
N LEU A 160 3.52 -5.79 -7.63
CA LEU A 160 4.96 -5.74 -7.91
C LEU A 160 5.49 -7.02 -8.59
N THR A 161 4.81 -8.14 -8.42
CA THR A 161 5.32 -9.45 -8.86
C THR A 161 4.57 -10.01 -10.07
N ASN A 162 3.51 -9.33 -10.52
CA ASN A 162 2.71 -9.77 -11.65
C ASN A 162 2.52 -8.64 -12.66
N PRO A 163 2.54 -8.93 -13.97
CA PRO A 163 2.19 -7.95 -14.99
C PRO A 163 0.69 -7.61 -14.88
N ILE A 164 0.37 -6.35 -14.62
CA ILE A 164 -0.99 -5.83 -14.55
C ILE A 164 -1.19 -4.87 -15.71
N LYS A 165 -2.32 -5.01 -16.41
CA LYS A 165 -2.68 -4.09 -17.49
C LYS A 165 -2.86 -2.68 -16.90
N LEU A 166 -2.13 -1.72 -17.45
CA LEU A 166 -2.28 -0.30 -17.17
C LEU A 166 -2.88 0.37 -18.40
N ASP A 167 -4.02 1.01 -18.23
CA ASP A 167 -4.62 1.89 -19.22
C ASP A 167 -4.46 3.35 -18.78
N VAL A 168 -3.96 4.22 -19.67
CA VAL A 168 -3.83 5.65 -19.42
C VAL A 168 -4.57 6.39 -20.52
N GLU A 169 -5.57 7.15 -20.15
CA GLU A 169 -6.43 7.88 -21.09
C GLU A 169 -6.43 9.38 -20.78
N MET A 170 -6.45 10.19 -21.84
CA MET A 170 -6.74 11.61 -21.72
C MET A 170 -8.26 11.83 -21.76
N SER A 171 -8.83 12.50 -20.74
CA SER A 171 -10.23 12.90 -20.82
C SER A 171 -10.43 13.87 -22.01
N LYS A 172 -11.43 13.62 -22.83
CA LYS A 172 -11.83 14.57 -23.85
C LYS A 172 -12.39 15.81 -23.16
N GLN A 173 -11.86 16.97 -23.53
CA GLN A 173 -12.42 18.28 -23.14
C GLN A 173 -13.75 18.50 -23.78
#